data_fdc3a37575fe1d9a3a0fc896ea349210
#
_entry.id   fdc3a37575fe1d9a3a0fc896ea349210
#
_cell.length_a   1.000
_cell.length_b   1.000
_cell.length_c   1.000
_cell.angle_alpha   90.00
_cell.angle_beta   90.00
_cell.angle_gamma   90.00
#
_symmetry.space_group_name_H-M   'P 1'
#
loop_
_entity.id
_entity.type
_entity.pdbx_description
1 polymer ?
#
loop_
_entity_poly.entity_id
_entity_poly.type
_entity_poly.pdbx_seq_one_letter_code
_entity_poly.pdbx_strand_id
1 'polypeptide(L)'
;MSKSRIFENWAQIYYENGIPVIPLEPKGKRVFIKEWTTFCSNFPEQSDINSWTVSNPEGNIGMPLGRAANMIALDIDTDDEDVIAMLPKSPCVKRGQKGETRFFRYSDETIVREFNIGKKCFCEVLSTGRQTVLPPSIHPNIMPDGKRNYIYTWLSDLKLTSIDFHPTLLPVLGNDWHEPLIELINSKYSNSIQAINSVQQEEGELTEGRNNKLKSIVSAMIIKWKTPEEIKQQIYDYDRENHIPRLFLDETEGFKGKSEEDAFNNAGRFYFNIFSSFMRDPNKAKLIE
;
A
#
# COMPACT_ATOMS: atom_id res chain seq x y z
N MET A 1 34.14 -8.16 -6.17
CA MET A 1 33.41 -6.98 -5.77
C MET A 1 33.04 -7.13 -4.31
N SER A 2 33.38 -6.17 -3.46
CA SER A 2 32.94 -6.16 -2.06
C SER A 2 31.42 -6.12 -2.01
N LYS A 3 30.81 -7.01 -1.25
CA LYS A 3 29.35 -7.00 -1.04
C LYS A 3 28.96 -5.75 -0.28
N SER A 4 27.90 -5.10 -0.70
CA SER A 4 27.40 -3.89 -0.02
C SER A 4 26.71 -4.29 1.29
N ARG A 5 27.24 -3.88 2.42
CA ARG A 5 26.72 -4.16 3.77
C ARG A 5 25.81 -2.98 4.22
N ILE A 6 24.67 -2.83 3.53
CA ILE A 6 23.83 -1.65 3.70
C ILE A 6 23.18 -1.62 5.08
N PHE A 7 22.54 -2.72 5.47
CA PHE A 7 21.84 -2.77 6.76
C PHE A 7 22.82 -2.57 7.92
N GLU A 8 23.97 -3.25 7.89
CA GLU A 8 25.02 -3.11 8.90
C GLU A 8 25.52 -1.68 9.06
N ASN A 9 25.74 -0.98 7.95
CA ASN A 9 26.33 0.36 7.98
C ASN A 9 25.33 1.46 8.33
N TRP A 10 24.03 1.26 8.14
CA TRP A 10 23.06 2.33 8.18
C TRP A 10 21.91 2.11 9.16
N ALA A 11 21.59 0.87 9.55
CA ALA A 11 20.46 0.61 10.42
C ALA A 11 20.58 1.33 11.78
N GLN A 12 21.78 1.28 12.38
CA GLN A 12 22.02 1.95 13.66
C GLN A 12 21.88 3.48 13.58
N ILE A 13 22.32 4.09 12.46
CA ILE A 13 22.20 5.54 12.24
C ILE A 13 20.73 5.96 12.19
N TYR A 14 19.89 5.20 11.48
CA TYR A 14 18.45 5.44 11.46
C TYR A 14 17.81 5.24 12.83
N TYR A 15 18.16 4.14 13.49
CA TYR A 15 17.62 3.80 14.80
C TYR A 15 17.91 4.89 15.85
N GLU A 16 19.14 5.39 15.91
CA GLU A 16 19.56 6.48 16.81
C GLU A 16 18.83 7.80 16.52
N ASN A 17 18.40 8.02 15.28
CA ASN A 17 17.54 9.14 14.92
C ASN A 17 16.04 8.90 15.19
N GLY A 18 15.68 7.83 15.92
CA GLY A 18 14.30 7.53 16.25
C GLY A 18 13.48 6.98 15.08
N ILE A 19 14.14 6.41 14.08
CA ILE A 19 13.49 5.80 12.91
C ILE A 19 13.46 4.28 13.09
N PRO A 20 12.28 3.65 13.15
CA PRO A 20 12.17 2.20 13.19
C PRO A 20 12.63 1.62 11.85
N VAL A 21 13.55 0.67 11.89
CA VAL A 21 14.06 0.02 10.68
C VAL A 21 14.02 -1.49 10.80
N ILE A 22 13.79 -2.12 9.65
CA ILE A 22 13.78 -3.58 9.49
C ILE A 22 14.61 -3.97 8.28
N PRO A 23 15.27 -5.14 8.27
CA PRO A 23 16.01 -5.60 7.10
C PRO A 23 15.05 -6.11 6.02
N LEU A 24 15.38 -5.76 4.78
CA LEU A 24 14.75 -6.28 3.58
C LEU A 24 15.73 -7.19 2.82
N GLU A 25 15.21 -7.95 1.86
CA GLU A 25 16.06 -8.72 0.95
C GLU A 25 17.13 -7.82 0.31
N PRO A 26 18.38 -8.31 0.18
CA PRO A 26 19.42 -7.59 -0.54
C PRO A 26 18.96 -7.25 -1.96
N LYS A 27 19.10 -5.99 -2.38
CA LYS A 27 18.62 -5.48 -3.68
C LYS A 27 17.12 -5.73 -3.91
N GLY A 28 16.33 -5.85 -2.86
CA GLY A 28 14.90 -6.13 -2.89
C GLY A 28 14.09 -5.18 -2.05
N LYS A 29 12.78 -5.37 -2.08
CA LYS A 29 11.80 -4.63 -1.26
C LYS A 29 11.06 -5.54 -0.28
N ARG A 30 11.27 -6.86 -0.39
CA ARG A 30 10.52 -7.84 0.37
C ARG A 30 11.04 -7.92 1.81
N VAL A 31 10.10 -7.87 2.75
CA VAL A 31 10.35 -8.19 4.15
C VAL A 31 10.28 -9.70 4.34
N PHE A 32 11.25 -10.27 5.04
CA PHE A 32 11.27 -11.70 5.36
C PHE A 32 11.15 -11.98 6.87
N ILE A 33 11.11 -10.94 7.70
CA ILE A 33 10.86 -11.07 9.13
C ILE A 33 9.39 -11.38 9.34
N LYS A 34 9.10 -12.40 10.15
CA LYS A 34 7.72 -12.72 10.54
C LYS A 34 7.15 -11.59 11.40
N GLU A 35 5.84 -11.35 11.25
CA GLU A 35 5.08 -10.37 12.04
C GLU A 35 5.68 -8.95 12.02
N TRP A 36 6.43 -8.61 10.98
CA TRP A 36 7.07 -7.29 10.85
C TRP A 36 6.09 -6.11 10.98
N THR A 37 4.81 -6.34 10.69
CA THR A 37 3.77 -5.31 10.79
C THR A 37 3.55 -4.83 12.23
N THR A 38 3.97 -5.60 13.23
CA THR A 38 3.95 -5.17 14.64
C THR A 38 4.83 -3.94 14.87
N PHE A 39 5.89 -3.79 14.08
CA PHE A 39 6.79 -2.63 14.13
C PHE A 39 6.19 -1.35 13.52
N CYS A 40 5.02 -1.42 12.91
CA CYS A 40 4.27 -0.21 12.55
C CYS A 40 3.70 0.52 13.80
N SER A 41 3.48 -0.22 14.89
CA SER A 41 2.94 0.31 16.15
C SER A 41 3.93 0.28 17.31
N ASN A 42 4.89 -0.66 17.28
CA ASN A 42 5.91 -0.84 18.33
C ASN A 42 7.30 -0.56 17.74
N PHE A 43 8.05 0.30 18.41
CA PHE A 43 9.44 0.57 17.99
C PHE A 43 10.30 -0.68 18.23
N PRO A 44 11.20 -1.09 17.29
CA PRO A 44 12.10 -2.22 17.49
C PRO A 44 13.00 -2.00 18.71
N GLU A 45 13.34 -3.07 19.40
CA GLU A 45 14.32 -3.01 20.50
C GLU A 45 15.75 -2.93 19.91
N GLN A 46 16.71 -2.37 20.68
CA GLN A 46 18.13 -2.35 20.28
C GLN A 46 18.67 -3.77 20.01
N SER A 47 18.17 -4.75 20.76
CA SER A 47 18.50 -6.18 20.58
C SER A 47 18.07 -6.71 19.20
N ASP A 48 16.93 -6.24 18.66
CA ASP A 48 16.47 -6.60 17.35
C ASP A 48 17.44 -6.06 16.29
N ILE A 49 17.80 -4.77 16.37
CA ILE A 49 18.75 -4.12 15.47
C ILE A 49 20.09 -4.86 15.48
N ASN A 50 20.62 -5.18 16.66
CA ASN A 50 21.88 -5.91 16.81
C ASN A 50 21.81 -7.29 16.15
N SER A 51 20.72 -8.03 16.39
CA SER A 51 20.49 -9.36 15.84
C SER A 51 20.37 -9.30 14.30
N TRP A 52 19.61 -8.36 13.78
CA TRP A 52 19.42 -8.19 12.33
C TRP A 52 20.68 -7.72 11.62
N THR A 53 21.49 -6.86 12.26
CA THR A 53 22.77 -6.41 11.72
C THR A 53 23.74 -7.59 11.52
N VAL A 54 23.76 -8.53 12.45
CA VAL A 54 24.59 -9.75 12.34
C VAL A 54 24.04 -10.72 11.30
N SER A 55 22.72 -10.96 11.31
CA SER A 55 22.09 -11.97 10.45
C SER A 55 21.82 -11.49 9.02
N ASN A 56 21.69 -10.19 8.79
CA ASN A 56 21.32 -9.60 7.51
C ASN A 56 22.17 -8.35 7.14
N PRO A 57 23.50 -8.41 7.21
CA PRO A 57 24.36 -7.24 7.01
C PRO A 57 24.21 -6.60 5.61
N GLU A 58 23.89 -7.42 4.59
CA GLU A 58 23.75 -6.99 3.19
C GLU A 58 22.33 -6.56 2.85
N GLY A 59 21.39 -6.69 3.78
CA GLY A 59 19.98 -6.34 3.58
C GLY A 59 19.78 -4.87 3.21
N ASN A 60 18.74 -4.59 2.43
CA ASN A 60 18.21 -3.25 2.29
C ASN A 60 17.51 -2.82 3.58
N ILE A 61 17.21 -1.54 3.71
CA ILE A 61 16.58 -0.95 4.88
C ILE A 61 15.13 -0.64 4.56
N GLY A 62 14.20 -1.24 5.29
CA GLY A 62 12.79 -0.89 5.29
C GLY A 62 12.43 -0.07 6.52
N MET A 63 11.51 0.87 6.39
CA MET A 63 10.90 1.59 7.50
C MET A 63 9.42 1.20 7.59
N PRO A 64 8.99 0.47 8.62
CA PRO A 64 7.58 0.30 8.93
C PRO A 64 6.93 1.66 9.16
N LEU A 65 5.81 1.92 8.48
CA LEU A 65 5.09 3.19 8.58
C LEU A 65 3.95 3.09 9.59
N GLY A 66 3.60 4.20 10.21
CA GLY A 66 2.54 4.29 11.19
C GLY A 66 2.97 4.93 12.49
N ARG A 67 2.35 4.51 13.58
CA ARG A 67 2.50 5.13 14.90
C ARG A 67 3.93 5.04 15.45
N ALA A 68 4.62 3.91 15.29
CA ALA A 68 5.98 3.74 15.81
C ALA A 68 6.97 4.71 15.13
N ALA A 69 6.89 4.88 13.82
CA ALA A 69 7.68 5.85 13.08
C ALA A 69 7.18 7.30 13.28
N ASN A 70 5.96 7.47 13.74
CA ASN A 70 5.23 8.74 13.69
C ASN A 70 5.20 9.35 12.29
N MET A 71 5.20 8.49 11.24
CA MET A 71 5.27 8.88 9.83
C MET A 71 4.41 8.02 8.94
N ILE A 72 3.95 8.63 7.85
CA ILE A 72 3.37 8.02 6.68
C ILE A 72 4.16 8.45 5.44
N ALA A 73 3.91 7.81 4.31
CA ALA A 73 4.55 8.20 3.06
C ALA A 73 3.52 8.31 1.93
N LEU A 74 3.66 9.33 1.11
CA LEU A 74 3.01 9.46 -0.19
C LEU A 74 3.99 8.93 -1.23
N ASP A 75 3.74 7.73 -1.76
CA ASP A 75 4.58 7.09 -2.77
C ASP A 75 4.07 7.43 -4.17
N ILE A 76 4.90 8.11 -4.95
CA ILE A 76 4.56 8.66 -6.26
C ILE A 76 5.34 7.87 -7.31
N ASP A 77 4.66 7.05 -8.10
CA ASP A 77 5.25 6.14 -9.08
C ASP A 77 5.04 6.64 -10.53
N THR A 78 5.18 7.95 -10.73
CA THR A 78 5.12 8.62 -12.02
C THR A 78 6.20 9.70 -12.13
N ASP A 79 6.66 9.97 -13.35
CA ASP A 79 7.52 11.11 -13.68
C ASP A 79 6.72 12.23 -14.40
N ASP A 80 5.38 12.18 -14.37
CA ASP A 80 4.51 13.24 -14.91
C ASP A 80 4.57 14.48 -14.00
N GLU A 81 5.24 15.53 -14.48
CA GLU A 81 5.49 16.75 -13.72
C GLU A 81 4.21 17.47 -13.29
N ASP A 82 3.15 17.45 -14.12
CA ASP A 82 1.86 18.07 -13.78
C ASP A 82 1.21 17.36 -12.61
N VAL A 83 1.24 16.01 -12.61
CA VAL A 83 0.74 15.18 -11.51
C VAL A 83 1.57 15.43 -10.24
N ILE A 84 2.89 15.42 -10.34
CA ILE A 84 3.80 15.64 -9.22
C ILE A 84 3.60 17.02 -8.59
N ALA A 85 3.36 18.05 -9.41
CA ALA A 85 3.14 19.42 -8.96
C ALA A 85 1.84 19.60 -8.15
N MET A 86 0.82 18.81 -8.45
CA MET A 86 -0.48 18.83 -7.75
C MET A 86 -0.45 18.15 -6.39
N LEU A 87 0.52 17.25 -6.15
CA LEU A 87 0.59 16.47 -4.93
C LEU A 87 1.15 17.27 -3.75
N PRO A 88 0.69 17.01 -2.51
CA PRO A 88 1.16 17.68 -1.31
C PRO A 88 2.68 17.66 -1.18
N LYS A 89 3.26 18.79 -0.87
CA LYS A 89 4.71 18.95 -0.70
C LYS A 89 5.16 18.49 0.68
N SER A 90 6.37 17.96 0.75
CA SER A 90 7.04 17.60 2.00
C SER A 90 8.50 18.10 1.98
N PRO A 91 9.04 18.52 3.12
CA PRO A 91 10.45 18.87 3.22
C PRO A 91 11.39 17.65 3.21
N CYS A 92 10.85 16.42 3.34
CA CYS A 92 11.62 15.19 3.36
C CYS A 92 11.17 14.27 2.22
N VAL A 93 12.04 14.10 1.22
CA VAL A 93 11.73 13.42 -0.04
C VAL A 93 12.86 12.49 -0.43
N LYS A 94 12.54 11.28 -0.86
CA LYS A 94 13.47 10.33 -1.45
C LYS A 94 13.04 9.89 -2.84
N ARG A 95 13.97 9.30 -3.59
CA ARG A 95 13.71 8.70 -4.90
C ARG A 95 14.38 7.33 -5.02
N GLY A 96 13.69 6.42 -5.69
CA GLY A 96 14.25 5.15 -6.17
C GLY A 96 14.59 5.22 -7.65
N GLN A 97 13.87 4.44 -8.49
CA GLN A 97 14.06 4.43 -9.95
C GLN A 97 13.34 5.61 -10.63
N LYS A 98 12.09 5.85 -10.27
CA LYS A 98 11.21 6.88 -10.85
C LYS A 98 10.35 7.49 -9.77
N GLY A 99 9.68 8.60 -10.12
CA GLY A 99 8.83 9.30 -9.18
C GLY A 99 9.58 9.72 -7.92
N GLU A 100 8.88 9.80 -6.83
CA GLU A 100 9.43 10.17 -5.52
C GLU A 100 8.54 9.70 -4.38
N THR A 101 9.09 9.59 -3.18
CA THR A 101 8.32 9.30 -1.96
C THR A 101 8.46 10.49 -1.01
N ARG A 102 7.34 11.08 -0.60
CA ARG A 102 7.25 12.23 0.32
C ARG A 102 6.81 11.76 1.69
N PHE A 103 7.50 12.17 2.74
CA PHE A 103 7.18 11.78 4.11
C PHE A 103 6.30 12.83 4.79
N PHE A 104 5.30 12.38 5.53
CA PHE A 104 4.40 13.19 6.32
C PHE A 104 4.30 12.66 7.73
N ARG A 105 3.93 13.53 8.68
CA ARG A 105 3.67 13.10 10.05
C ARG A 105 2.42 12.21 10.10
N TYR A 106 2.50 11.16 10.88
CA TYR A 106 1.38 10.26 11.12
C TYR A 106 0.22 11.00 11.79
N SER A 107 -1.00 10.65 11.38
CA SER A 107 -2.25 11.02 12.04
C SER A 107 -3.21 9.84 11.95
N ASP A 108 -3.94 9.57 13.03
CA ASP A 108 -5.00 8.54 13.05
C ASP A 108 -6.13 8.87 12.04
N GLU A 109 -6.25 10.14 11.64
CA GLU A 109 -7.23 10.62 10.65
C GLU A 109 -6.76 10.42 9.19
N THR A 110 -5.50 9.99 8.97
CA THR A 110 -4.98 9.82 7.61
C THR A 110 -5.71 8.70 6.88
N ILE A 111 -6.32 9.05 5.75
CA ILE A 111 -6.99 8.08 4.89
C ILE A 111 -5.98 7.45 3.94
N VAL A 112 -5.81 6.11 4.05
CA VAL A 112 -5.02 5.33 3.09
C VAL A 112 -5.75 5.30 1.76
N ARG A 113 -5.09 5.72 0.69
CA ARG A 113 -5.63 5.80 -0.66
C ARG A 113 -4.63 5.30 -1.68
N GLU A 114 -5.14 4.68 -2.72
CA GLU A 114 -4.38 4.25 -3.91
C GLU A 114 -5.03 4.86 -5.15
N PHE A 115 -4.23 5.47 -6.00
CA PHE A 115 -4.67 6.10 -7.23
C PHE A 115 -4.08 5.36 -8.43
N ASN A 116 -4.96 4.89 -9.31
CA ASN A 116 -4.60 4.07 -10.44
C ASN A 116 -4.96 4.77 -11.76
N ILE A 117 -4.08 4.62 -12.76
CA ILE A 117 -4.40 4.88 -14.17
C ILE A 117 -4.45 3.51 -14.84
N GLY A 118 -5.65 3.04 -15.17
CA GLY A 118 -5.88 1.67 -15.60
C GLY A 118 -5.50 0.66 -14.48
N LYS A 119 -4.60 -0.27 -14.78
CA LYS A 119 -4.11 -1.28 -13.82
C LYS A 119 -2.85 -0.83 -13.04
N LYS A 120 -2.34 0.36 -13.34
CA LYS A 120 -1.07 0.83 -12.79
C LYS A 120 -1.29 1.84 -11.68
N CYS A 121 -0.86 1.51 -10.47
CA CYS A 121 -0.77 2.47 -9.40
C CYS A 121 0.27 3.53 -9.77
N PHE A 122 -0.09 4.81 -9.65
CA PHE A 122 0.82 5.93 -9.88
C PHE A 122 1.06 6.76 -8.63
N CYS A 123 0.19 6.64 -7.62
CA CYS A 123 0.35 7.30 -6.34
C CYS A 123 -0.41 6.52 -5.26
N GLU A 124 0.20 6.32 -4.10
CA GLU A 124 -0.46 5.70 -2.95
C GLU A 124 -0.03 6.33 -1.62
N VAL A 125 -0.95 6.36 -0.66
CA VAL A 125 -0.66 6.73 0.73
C VAL A 125 -0.31 5.46 1.49
N LEU A 126 0.94 5.35 1.91
CA LEU A 126 1.45 4.26 2.72
C LEU A 126 1.37 4.64 4.20
N SER A 127 0.75 3.80 5.02
CA SER A 127 0.59 3.99 6.47
C SER A 127 0.76 2.66 7.21
N THR A 128 0.10 2.48 8.35
CA THR A 128 0.14 1.26 9.17
C THR A 128 -0.09 -0.01 8.33
N GLY A 129 0.75 -1.02 8.53
CA GLY A 129 0.76 -2.26 7.74
C GLY A 129 1.54 -2.17 6.43
N ARG A 130 2.17 -1.02 6.15
CA ARG A 130 3.05 -0.79 4.99
C ARG A 130 4.46 -0.43 5.45
N GLN A 131 5.41 -0.59 4.54
CA GLN A 131 6.79 -0.17 4.74
C GLN A 131 7.30 0.55 3.49
N THR A 132 8.32 1.37 3.66
CA THR A 132 9.02 2.02 2.55
C THR A 132 10.52 1.77 2.63
N VAL A 133 11.17 1.63 1.46
CA VAL A 133 12.61 1.37 1.39
C VAL A 133 13.38 2.67 1.59
N LEU A 134 14.35 2.69 2.50
CA LEU A 134 15.15 3.88 2.81
C LEU A 134 16.50 3.93 2.06
N PRO A 135 17.00 5.14 1.72
CA PRO A 135 18.38 5.32 1.25
C PRO A 135 19.42 4.83 2.28
N PRO A 136 20.57 4.31 1.84
CA PRO A 136 21.04 4.14 0.47
C PRO A 136 20.77 2.73 -0.08
N SER A 137 19.64 2.15 0.21
CA SER A 137 19.25 0.82 -0.28
C SER A 137 19.36 0.70 -1.80
N ILE A 138 19.58 -0.52 -2.28
CA ILE A 138 19.69 -0.83 -3.70
C ILE A 138 18.34 -1.23 -4.24
N HIS A 139 17.89 -0.57 -5.31
CA HIS A 139 16.65 -0.91 -6.00
C HIS A 139 16.76 -2.24 -6.77
N PRO A 140 15.71 -3.07 -6.86
CA PRO A 140 15.78 -4.33 -7.62
C PRO A 140 16.07 -4.16 -9.12
N ASN A 141 15.63 -3.05 -9.71
CA ASN A 141 15.81 -2.81 -11.12
C ASN A 141 17.22 -2.34 -11.45
N ILE A 142 17.73 -2.83 -12.59
CA ILE A 142 19.04 -2.48 -13.13
C ILE A 142 18.90 -1.20 -13.97
N MET A 143 19.91 -0.35 -13.93
CA MET A 143 19.98 0.85 -14.78
C MET A 143 20.11 0.45 -16.26
N PRO A 144 19.75 1.35 -17.20
CA PRO A 144 19.80 1.07 -18.64
C PRO A 144 21.18 0.65 -19.15
N ASP A 145 22.26 1.00 -18.43
CA ASP A 145 23.63 0.59 -18.76
C ASP A 145 23.89 -0.90 -18.51
N GLY A 146 22.96 -1.62 -17.88
CA GLY A 146 23.04 -3.04 -17.57
C GLY A 146 24.09 -3.43 -16.50
N LYS A 147 24.77 -2.44 -15.90
CA LYS A 147 25.94 -2.69 -15.03
C LYS A 147 25.66 -2.59 -13.55
N ARG A 148 24.69 -1.76 -13.16
CA ARG A 148 24.38 -1.48 -11.75
C ARG A 148 22.90 -1.26 -11.54
N ASN A 149 22.44 -1.49 -10.31
CA ASN A 149 21.07 -1.18 -9.90
C ASN A 149 20.94 0.31 -9.59
N TYR A 150 19.70 0.82 -9.66
CA TYR A 150 19.37 2.12 -9.05
C TYR A 150 19.61 2.04 -7.54
N ILE A 151 19.94 3.20 -6.96
CA ILE A 151 20.13 3.35 -5.51
C ILE A 151 19.09 4.34 -5.03
N TYR A 152 18.43 4.04 -3.92
CA TYR A 152 17.56 5.01 -3.26
C TYR A 152 18.40 6.18 -2.73
N THR A 153 17.97 7.40 -3.03
CA THR A 153 18.67 8.65 -2.66
C THR A 153 17.70 9.66 -2.06
N TRP A 154 18.20 10.53 -1.20
CA TRP A 154 17.46 11.69 -0.73
C TRP A 154 17.47 12.77 -1.82
N LEU A 155 16.30 13.38 -2.07
CA LEU A 155 16.16 14.53 -2.98
C LEU A 155 16.12 15.87 -2.22
N SER A 156 15.84 15.83 -0.94
CA SER A 156 15.73 17.00 -0.06
C SER A 156 16.96 17.14 0.85
N ASP A 157 17.17 18.35 1.37
CA ASP A 157 18.19 18.60 2.38
C ASP A 157 17.83 17.95 3.72
N LEU A 158 16.56 18.01 4.12
CA LEU A 158 16.06 17.29 5.29
C LEU A 158 16.00 15.80 4.99
N LYS A 159 16.71 14.99 5.77
CA LYS A 159 16.80 13.53 5.65
C LYS A 159 16.45 12.90 6.98
N LEU A 160 15.92 11.67 6.95
CA LEU A 160 15.67 10.92 8.20
C LEU A 160 16.96 10.60 8.98
N THR A 161 18.13 10.77 8.35
CA THR A 161 19.46 10.63 8.97
C THR A 161 20.08 11.97 9.39
N SER A 162 19.38 13.09 9.20
CA SER A 162 19.85 14.40 9.65
C SER A 162 19.82 14.48 11.18
N ILE A 163 20.84 15.02 11.81
CA ILE A 163 20.96 15.10 13.27
C ILE A 163 19.80 15.89 13.93
N ASP A 164 19.23 16.84 13.20
CA ASP A 164 18.12 17.66 13.67
C ASP A 164 16.76 17.11 13.23
N PHE A 165 16.72 15.90 12.63
CA PHE A 165 15.45 15.33 12.17
C PHE A 165 14.57 14.95 13.35
N HIS A 166 13.32 15.40 13.27
CA HIS A 166 12.24 14.93 14.14
C HIS A 166 10.93 14.89 13.33
N PRO A 167 10.06 13.88 13.53
CA PRO A 167 8.80 13.77 12.77
C PRO A 167 7.89 15.00 12.84
N THR A 168 8.00 15.83 13.89
CA THR A 168 7.24 17.10 14.01
C THR A 168 7.62 18.15 12.99
N LEU A 169 8.77 18.02 12.32
CA LEU A 169 9.17 18.89 11.19
C LEU A 169 8.36 18.59 9.92
N LEU A 170 7.71 17.43 9.88
CA LEU A 170 6.89 17.03 8.75
C LEU A 170 5.46 17.58 8.88
N PRO A 171 4.85 18.06 7.79
CA PRO A 171 3.43 18.40 7.79
C PRO A 171 2.59 17.16 7.99
N VAL A 172 1.35 17.33 8.45
CA VAL A 172 0.32 16.30 8.40
C VAL A 172 -0.28 16.30 6.99
N LEU A 173 -0.49 15.11 6.42
CA LEU A 173 -1.17 14.98 5.14
C LEU A 173 -2.67 15.22 5.35
N GLY A 174 -3.23 16.28 4.77
CA GLY A 174 -4.67 16.52 4.73
C GLY A 174 -5.42 15.46 3.93
N ASN A 175 -6.74 15.52 3.92
CA ASN A 175 -7.57 14.51 3.24
C ASN A 175 -8.25 15.03 1.95
N ASP A 176 -8.08 16.30 1.62
CA ASP A 176 -8.77 17.03 0.53
C ASP A 176 -7.90 17.24 -0.74
N TRP A 177 -6.60 16.96 -0.67
CA TRP A 177 -5.66 17.17 -1.75
C TRP A 177 -5.91 16.34 -3.03
N HIS A 178 -6.69 15.27 -2.91
CA HIS A 178 -6.86 14.31 -4.00
C HIS A 178 -7.95 14.70 -5.01
N GLU A 179 -8.88 15.58 -4.64
CA GLU A 179 -9.97 15.98 -5.56
C GLU A 179 -9.43 16.65 -6.83
N PRO A 180 -8.58 17.71 -6.74
CA PRO A 180 -7.98 18.31 -7.92
C PRO A 180 -7.11 17.34 -8.73
N LEU A 181 -6.45 16.39 -8.05
CA LEU A 181 -5.66 15.34 -8.71
C LEU A 181 -6.52 14.42 -9.55
N ILE A 182 -7.69 14.00 -9.03
CA ILE A 182 -8.64 13.17 -9.77
C ILE A 182 -9.15 13.90 -11.02
N GLU A 183 -9.46 15.18 -10.90
CA GLU A 183 -9.89 16.02 -12.03
C GLU A 183 -8.79 16.11 -13.10
N LEU A 184 -7.56 16.38 -12.71
CA LEU A 184 -6.40 16.42 -13.63
C LEU A 184 -6.22 15.08 -14.36
N ILE A 185 -6.26 13.96 -13.61
CA ILE A 185 -6.08 12.63 -14.18
C ILE A 185 -7.21 12.30 -15.15
N ASN A 186 -8.45 12.58 -14.79
CA ASN A 186 -9.60 12.34 -15.65
C ASN A 186 -9.51 13.17 -16.95
N SER A 187 -9.03 14.41 -16.87
CA SER A 187 -8.85 15.25 -18.06
C SER A 187 -7.71 14.78 -18.95
N LYS A 188 -6.58 14.37 -18.33
CA LYS A 188 -5.34 14.04 -19.06
C LYS A 188 -5.34 12.62 -19.64
N TYR A 189 -6.01 11.67 -18.96
CA TYR A 189 -5.98 10.25 -19.29
C TYR A 189 -7.37 9.67 -19.66
N SER A 190 -8.40 10.48 -19.81
CA SER A 190 -9.77 10.03 -20.11
C SER A 190 -9.85 9.13 -21.35
N ASN A 191 -9.09 9.42 -22.40
CA ASN A 191 -9.04 8.59 -23.61
C ASN A 191 -8.34 7.24 -23.38
N SER A 192 -7.38 7.17 -22.44
CA SER A 192 -6.68 5.94 -22.07
C SER A 192 -7.57 5.02 -21.23
N ILE A 193 -8.38 5.60 -20.36
CA ILE A 193 -9.36 4.85 -19.55
C ILE A 193 -10.46 4.28 -20.44
N GLN A 194 -10.96 5.03 -21.42
CA GLN A 194 -11.94 4.53 -22.39
C GLN A 194 -11.37 3.44 -23.30
N ALA A 195 -10.12 3.57 -23.75
CA ALA A 195 -9.43 2.54 -24.53
C ALA A 195 -9.21 1.24 -23.72
N ILE A 196 -8.85 1.36 -22.43
CA ILE A 196 -8.67 0.19 -21.56
C ILE A 196 -10.02 -0.47 -21.24
N ASN A 197 -11.08 0.30 -21.02
CA ASN A 197 -12.43 -0.25 -20.84
C ASN A 197 -12.97 -0.96 -22.09
N SER A 198 -12.60 -0.50 -23.29
CA SER A 198 -12.97 -1.16 -24.54
C SER A 198 -12.13 -2.42 -24.84
N VAL A 199 -10.89 -2.50 -24.35
CA VAL A 199 -10.02 -3.69 -24.46
C VAL A 199 -10.33 -4.73 -23.36
N GLN A 200 -10.93 -4.33 -22.23
CA GLN A 200 -11.32 -5.26 -21.14
C GLN A 200 -12.56 -6.12 -21.48
N GLN A 201 -13.17 -5.97 -22.64
CA GLN A 201 -14.18 -6.92 -23.15
C GLN A 201 -13.59 -8.18 -23.79
N GLU A 202 -12.27 -8.25 -23.95
CA GLU A 202 -11.60 -9.46 -24.43
C GLU A 202 -10.63 -10.01 -23.34
N GLU A 203 -11.09 -11.12 -22.72
CA GLU A 203 -10.35 -12.18 -22.06
C GLU A 203 -9.59 -11.93 -20.74
N GLY A 204 -10.02 -12.71 -19.73
CA GLY A 204 -9.15 -13.53 -18.87
C GLY A 204 -8.60 -12.93 -17.58
N GLU A 205 -9.00 -13.56 -16.48
CA GLU A 205 -8.30 -13.62 -15.18
C GLU A 205 -8.06 -12.31 -14.42
N LEU A 206 -9.09 -11.87 -13.69
CA LEU A 206 -8.97 -10.90 -12.59
C LEU A 206 -9.73 -11.37 -11.34
N THR A 207 -9.39 -12.55 -10.80
CA THR A 207 -10.05 -13.08 -9.60
C THR A 207 -9.63 -12.36 -8.32
N GLU A 208 -8.38 -11.95 -8.20
CA GLU A 208 -7.85 -11.39 -6.93
C GLU A 208 -8.26 -9.92 -6.69
N GLY A 209 -8.24 -9.09 -7.71
CA GLY A 209 -8.65 -7.67 -7.61
C GLY A 209 -10.15 -7.48 -7.37
N ARG A 210 -11.00 -8.32 -7.97
CA ARG A 210 -12.46 -8.31 -7.77
C ARG A 210 -12.86 -8.63 -6.34
N ASN A 211 -12.24 -9.66 -5.77
CA ASN A 211 -12.45 -10.05 -4.37
C ASN A 211 -12.11 -8.93 -3.39
N ASN A 212 -11.02 -8.21 -3.61
CA ASN A 212 -10.59 -7.14 -2.71
C ASN A 212 -11.53 -5.92 -2.77
N LYS A 213 -12.01 -5.55 -3.95
CA LYS A 213 -12.98 -4.47 -4.10
C LYS A 213 -14.31 -4.82 -3.45
N LEU A 214 -14.80 -6.05 -3.64
CA LEU A 214 -16.03 -6.53 -3.02
C LEU A 214 -15.91 -6.59 -1.50
N LYS A 215 -14.78 -7.04 -0.94
CA LYS A 215 -14.50 -7.00 0.51
C LYS A 215 -14.56 -5.59 1.08
N SER A 216 -14.02 -4.60 0.38
CA SER A 216 -14.08 -3.19 0.80
C SER A 216 -15.51 -2.66 0.85
N ILE A 217 -16.32 -2.99 -0.17
CA ILE A 217 -17.75 -2.60 -0.22
C ILE A 217 -18.51 -3.23 0.95
N VAL A 218 -18.34 -4.53 1.20
CA VAL A 218 -19.00 -5.25 2.30
C VAL A 218 -18.60 -4.69 3.66
N SER A 219 -17.32 -4.39 3.87
CA SER A 219 -16.85 -3.77 5.12
C SER A 219 -17.49 -2.40 5.36
N ALA A 220 -17.63 -1.58 4.31
CA ALA A 220 -18.30 -0.29 4.40
C ALA A 220 -19.80 -0.41 4.72
N MET A 221 -20.46 -1.45 4.21
CA MET A 221 -21.88 -1.72 4.49
C MET A 221 -22.09 -2.19 5.93
N ILE A 222 -21.22 -3.03 6.47
CA ILE A 222 -21.22 -3.47 7.86
C ILE A 222 -21.14 -2.26 8.78
N ILE A 223 -20.20 -1.34 8.53
CA ILE A 223 -20.04 -0.09 9.32
C ILE A 223 -21.27 0.81 9.23
N LYS A 224 -21.99 0.79 8.10
CA LYS A 224 -23.21 1.59 7.90
C LYS A 224 -24.50 0.95 8.44
N TRP A 225 -24.39 -0.08 9.26
CA TRP A 225 -25.54 -0.75 9.90
C TRP A 225 -26.57 -1.33 8.92
N LYS A 226 -26.11 -1.84 7.79
CA LYS A 226 -26.97 -2.59 6.88
C LYS A 226 -27.30 -3.97 7.44
N THR A 227 -28.51 -4.45 7.20
CA THR A 227 -28.87 -5.81 7.61
C THR A 227 -28.10 -6.85 6.80
N PRO A 228 -27.90 -8.08 7.34
CA PRO A 228 -27.24 -9.16 6.61
C PRO A 228 -27.91 -9.46 5.25
N GLU A 229 -29.21 -9.38 5.17
CA GLU A 229 -29.98 -9.59 3.95
C GLU A 229 -29.75 -8.49 2.92
N GLU A 230 -29.75 -7.23 3.35
CA GLU A 230 -29.41 -6.09 2.47
C GLU A 230 -27.99 -6.19 1.93
N ILE A 231 -27.03 -6.58 2.78
CA ILE A 231 -25.62 -6.74 2.36
C ILE A 231 -25.52 -7.90 1.38
N LYS A 232 -26.14 -9.04 1.66
CA LYS A 232 -26.16 -10.21 0.79
C LYS A 232 -26.74 -9.87 -0.58
N GLN A 233 -27.86 -9.15 -0.62
CA GLN A 233 -28.50 -8.74 -1.87
C GLN A 233 -27.59 -7.80 -2.68
N GLN A 234 -26.97 -6.82 -2.03
CA GLN A 234 -26.07 -5.89 -2.71
C GLN A 234 -24.79 -6.55 -3.21
N ILE A 235 -24.25 -7.55 -2.49
CA ILE A 235 -23.11 -8.36 -2.96
C ILE A 235 -23.49 -9.12 -4.22
N TYR A 236 -24.64 -9.76 -4.22
CA TYR A 236 -25.16 -10.53 -5.34
C TYR A 236 -25.40 -9.65 -6.56
N ASP A 237 -26.07 -8.48 -6.38
CA ASP A 237 -26.35 -7.55 -7.46
C ASP A 237 -25.05 -6.94 -8.03
N TYR A 238 -24.10 -6.59 -7.16
CA TYR A 238 -22.80 -6.10 -7.59
C TYR A 238 -22.02 -7.13 -8.42
N ASP A 239 -22.02 -8.43 -8.00
CA ASP A 239 -21.39 -9.50 -8.76
C ASP A 239 -22.03 -9.69 -10.13
N ARG A 240 -23.37 -9.64 -10.20
CA ARG A 240 -24.13 -9.78 -11.43
C ARG A 240 -23.85 -8.65 -12.42
N GLU A 241 -23.70 -7.42 -11.92
CA GLU A 241 -23.56 -6.22 -12.75
C GLU A 241 -22.12 -5.91 -13.15
N ASN A 242 -21.15 -6.30 -12.34
CA ASN A 242 -19.77 -5.83 -12.46
C ASN A 242 -18.75 -6.94 -12.74
N HIS A 243 -19.12 -8.20 -12.67
CA HIS A 243 -18.18 -9.30 -12.87
C HIS A 243 -18.53 -10.17 -14.09
N ILE A 244 -17.56 -10.34 -15.00
CA ILE A 244 -17.61 -11.24 -16.13
C ILE A 244 -16.24 -11.96 -16.21
N PRO A 245 -16.17 -13.28 -15.99
CA PRO A 245 -17.24 -14.15 -15.47
C PRO A 245 -17.61 -13.78 -14.02
N ARG A 246 -18.83 -14.13 -13.62
CA ARG A 246 -19.35 -13.86 -12.28
C ARG A 246 -18.54 -14.59 -11.21
N LEU A 247 -18.43 -13.95 -10.01
CA LEU A 247 -17.62 -14.46 -8.90
C LEU A 247 -18.30 -15.65 -8.21
N PHE A 248 -19.62 -15.63 -8.11
CA PHE A 248 -20.43 -16.57 -7.35
C PHE A 248 -21.21 -17.57 -8.23
N LEU A 249 -21.19 -17.37 -9.54
CA LEU A 249 -21.81 -18.25 -10.50
C LEU A 249 -20.76 -18.75 -11.50
N ASP A 250 -20.69 -20.04 -11.70
CA ASP A 250 -19.88 -20.67 -12.74
C ASP A 250 -20.76 -21.60 -13.56
N GLU A 251 -20.99 -21.24 -14.78
CA GLU A 251 -21.81 -22.02 -15.72
C GLU A 251 -21.04 -23.22 -16.29
N THR A 252 -19.72 -23.26 -16.12
CA THR A 252 -18.85 -24.22 -16.81
C THR A 252 -18.22 -25.28 -15.90
N GLU A 253 -17.90 -24.98 -14.63
CA GLU A 253 -17.27 -25.96 -13.73
C GLU A 253 -17.64 -25.79 -12.25
N GLY A 254 -18.04 -26.86 -11.63
CA GLY A 254 -18.68 -27.15 -10.39
C GLY A 254 -18.18 -26.61 -9.04
N PHE A 255 -17.45 -25.52 -8.95
CA PHE A 255 -16.99 -24.94 -7.68
C PHE A 255 -17.78 -23.70 -7.21
N LYS A 256 -18.39 -23.02 -8.13
CA LYS A 256 -19.29 -21.89 -7.88
C LYS A 256 -20.69 -22.33 -8.19
N GLY A 257 -21.69 -21.78 -7.58
CA GLY A 257 -23.06 -22.23 -7.75
C GLY A 257 -23.48 -22.37 -9.22
N LYS A 258 -24.22 -23.41 -9.52
CA LYS A 258 -24.73 -23.69 -10.88
C LYS A 258 -26.04 -22.98 -11.18
N SER A 259 -26.60 -22.29 -10.21
CA SER A 259 -27.87 -21.56 -10.31
C SER A 259 -27.76 -20.17 -9.70
N GLU A 260 -28.69 -19.28 -10.05
CA GLU A 260 -28.78 -17.96 -9.43
C GLU A 260 -29.04 -18.06 -7.92
N GLU A 261 -29.76 -19.08 -7.46
CA GLU A 261 -29.97 -19.35 -6.04
C GLU A 261 -28.66 -19.74 -5.35
N ASP A 262 -27.82 -20.56 -5.97
CA ASP A 262 -26.48 -20.89 -5.45
C ASP A 262 -25.59 -19.66 -5.41
N ALA A 263 -25.62 -18.80 -6.44
CA ALA A 263 -24.86 -17.56 -6.47
C ALA A 263 -25.27 -16.63 -5.32
N PHE A 264 -26.57 -16.51 -5.07
CA PHE A 264 -27.10 -15.71 -3.96
C PHE A 264 -26.68 -16.27 -2.60
N ASN A 265 -26.69 -17.59 -2.43
CA ASN A 265 -26.23 -18.24 -1.20
C ASN A 265 -24.71 -18.10 -1.00
N ASN A 266 -23.92 -18.16 -2.07
CA ASN A 266 -22.47 -17.92 -2.02
C ASN A 266 -22.13 -16.49 -1.66
N ALA A 267 -22.90 -15.49 -2.11
CA ALA A 267 -22.81 -14.11 -1.66
C ALA A 267 -23.02 -13.98 -0.14
N GLY A 268 -23.98 -14.72 0.42
CA GLY A 268 -24.21 -14.80 1.86
C GLY A 268 -23.04 -15.42 2.63
N ARG A 269 -22.42 -16.49 2.10
CA ARG A 269 -21.20 -17.08 2.69
C ARG A 269 -20.01 -16.12 2.64
N PHE A 270 -19.86 -15.38 1.56
CA PHE A 270 -18.83 -14.36 1.42
C PHE A 270 -18.99 -13.25 2.47
N TYR A 271 -20.22 -12.72 2.65
CA TYR A 271 -20.53 -11.78 3.71
C TYR A 271 -20.16 -12.34 5.09
N PHE A 272 -20.60 -13.56 5.42
CA PHE A 272 -20.36 -14.16 6.73
C PHE A 272 -18.86 -14.28 7.05
N ASN A 273 -18.05 -14.64 6.07
CA ASN A 273 -16.60 -14.73 6.24
C ASN A 273 -15.97 -13.36 6.55
N ILE A 274 -16.41 -12.30 5.86
CA ILE A 274 -15.92 -10.94 6.10
C ILE A 274 -16.39 -10.45 7.46
N PHE A 275 -17.67 -10.62 7.79
CA PHE A 275 -18.24 -10.22 9.07
C PHE A 275 -17.55 -10.92 10.25
N SER A 276 -17.31 -12.22 10.14
CA SER A 276 -16.60 -13.00 11.16
C SER A 276 -15.14 -12.51 11.35
N SER A 277 -14.48 -12.14 10.26
CA SER A 277 -13.15 -11.54 10.32
C SER A 277 -13.16 -10.15 10.95
N PHE A 278 -14.19 -9.35 10.62
CA PHE A 278 -14.40 -8.00 11.15
C PHE A 278 -14.63 -8.03 12.67
N MET A 279 -15.48 -8.94 13.16
CA MET A 279 -15.81 -9.09 14.58
C MET A 279 -14.66 -9.66 15.43
N ARG A 280 -13.68 -10.32 14.80
CA ARG A 280 -12.46 -10.78 15.50
C ARG A 280 -11.45 -9.65 15.77
N ASP A 281 -11.58 -8.52 15.09
CA ASP A 281 -10.73 -7.35 15.28
C ASP A 281 -11.41 -6.41 16.31
N PRO A 282 -10.85 -6.27 17.53
CA PRO A 282 -11.47 -5.46 18.59
C PRO A 282 -11.68 -3.98 18.22
N ASN A 283 -10.83 -3.46 17.32
CA ASN A 283 -10.94 -2.07 16.88
C ASN A 283 -12.05 -1.88 15.85
N LYS A 284 -12.30 -2.91 15.04
CA LYS A 284 -13.39 -2.89 14.05
C LYS A 284 -14.74 -3.22 14.67
N ALA A 285 -14.77 -4.15 15.63
CA ALA A 285 -16.00 -4.50 16.34
C ALA A 285 -16.62 -3.29 17.03
N LYS A 286 -15.82 -2.40 17.63
CA LYS A 286 -16.26 -1.13 18.24
C LYS A 286 -16.90 -0.13 17.27
N LEU A 287 -16.72 -0.30 15.96
CA LEU A 287 -17.37 0.56 14.95
C LEU A 287 -18.83 0.16 14.68
N ILE A 288 -19.27 -0.96 15.25
CA ILE A 288 -20.61 -1.51 15.10
C ILE A 288 -21.43 -1.41 16.40
N GLU A 289 -20.78 -1.21 17.55
CA GLU A 289 -21.42 -0.88 18.84
C GLU A 289 -21.81 0.61 18.92
#